data_937d3d667279a69a81b08eafc3e706ef
#
_entry.id   937d3d667279a69a81b08eafc3e706ef
#
_cell.length_a   1.000
_cell.length_b   1.000
_cell.length_c   1.000
_cell.angle_alpha   90.00
_cell.angle_beta   90.00
_cell.angle_gamma   90.00
#
_symmetry.space_group_name_H-M   'P 1'
#
loop_
_entity.id
_entity.type
_entity.pdbx_description
1 polymer ?
#
loop_
_entity_poly.entity_id
_entity_poly.type
_entity_poly.pdbx_seq_one_letter_code
_entity_poly.pdbx_strand_id
1 'polypeptide(L)'
;MRVLTYEPSRCTGCHTCEETCSETWFKVVDREKARIQILEPDEAGTYRAIACTQCGECIDVCPTQALYRTQNGVVRMDAKRCVGCLACVGFCPISAMRTHADIVEPYKCVACGSCARACPEDALWIEEVADAAPSETARWAERVAGR
;
A
#
# COMPACT_ATOMS: atom_id res chain seq x y z
N MET A 1 5.98 1.46 -14.33
CA MET A 1 5.83 1.73 -12.89
C MET A 1 5.55 0.42 -12.16
N ARG A 2 6.25 0.20 -11.09
CA ARG A 2 6.20 -1.06 -10.34
C ARG A 2 5.12 -1.03 -9.27
N VAL A 3 4.20 -1.98 -9.29
CA VAL A 3 3.09 -2.10 -8.32
C VAL A 3 2.96 -3.52 -7.79
N LEU A 4 2.40 -3.67 -6.60
CA LEU A 4 1.98 -4.96 -6.06
C LEU A 4 0.53 -5.21 -6.49
N THR A 5 0.29 -6.33 -7.14
CA THR A 5 -1.03 -6.75 -7.60
C THR A 5 -1.45 -8.02 -6.86
N TYR A 6 -2.73 -8.24 -6.71
CA TYR A 6 -3.22 -9.44 -6.06
C TYR A 6 -4.52 -9.96 -6.68
N GLU A 7 -4.77 -11.27 -6.50
CA GLU A 7 -5.97 -11.96 -6.93
C GLU A 7 -6.73 -12.51 -5.71
N PRO A 8 -7.88 -11.90 -5.36
CA PRO A 8 -8.64 -12.32 -4.17
C PRO A 8 -9.07 -13.78 -4.18
N SER A 9 -9.37 -14.34 -5.35
CA SER A 9 -9.83 -15.75 -5.47
C SER A 9 -8.78 -16.76 -5.04
N ARG A 10 -7.50 -16.39 -5.03
CA ARG A 10 -6.38 -17.25 -4.62
C ARG A 10 -6.03 -17.10 -3.14
N CYS A 11 -6.46 -16.03 -2.49
CA CYS A 11 -6.10 -15.74 -1.11
C CYS A 11 -6.87 -16.63 -0.14
N THR A 12 -6.15 -17.27 0.78
CA THR A 12 -6.72 -18.13 1.84
C THR A 12 -6.78 -17.46 3.20
N GLY A 13 -6.31 -16.22 3.32
CA GLY A 13 -6.27 -15.49 4.59
C GLY A 13 -5.21 -15.99 5.57
N CYS A 14 -4.13 -16.60 5.10
CA CYS A 14 -3.07 -17.15 5.98
C CYS A 14 -2.19 -16.07 6.64
N HIS A 15 -2.27 -14.81 6.17
CA HIS A 15 -1.50 -13.66 6.68
C HIS A 15 0.03 -13.77 6.56
N THR A 16 0.56 -14.73 5.84
CA THR A 16 2.01 -14.87 5.59
C THR A 16 2.61 -13.63 4.95
N CYS A 17 1.87 -12.98 4.05
CA CYS A 17 2.29 -11.74 3.39
C CYS A 17 2.49 -10.59 4.38
N GLU A 18 1.60 -10.43 5.36
CA GLU A 18 1.72 -9.40 6.40
C GLU A 18 2.90 -9.66 7.32
N GLU A 19 3.08 -10.90 7.77
CA GLU A 19 4.17 -11.33 8.64
C GLU A 19 5.53 -11.13 7.95
N THR A 20 5.65 -11.58 6.70
CA THR A 20 6.86 -11.38 5.89
C THR A 20 7.16 -9.91 5.65
N CYS A 21 6.13 -9.10 5.40
CA CYS A 21 6.27 -7.67 5.17
C CYS A 21 6.82 -6.96 6.41
N SER A 22 6.25 -7.22 7.58
CA SER A 22 6.69 -6.61 8.83
C SER A 22 8.12 -7.05 9.21
N GLU A 23 8.45 -8.31 9.02
CA GLU A 23 9.80 -8.83 9.27
C GLU A 23 10.83 -8.18 8.33
N THR A 24 10.50 -8.04 7.05
CA THR A 24 11.39 -7.43 6.06
C THR A 24 11.71 -5.97 6.39
N TRP A 25 10.70 -5.19 6.78
CA TRP A 25 10.85 -3.73 6.93
C TRP A 25 11.09 -3.27 8.36
N PHE A 26 10.57 -3.98 9.34
CA PHE A 26 10.65 -3.57 10.76
C PHE A 26 11.37 -4.58 11.64
N LYS A 27 11.85 -5.69 11.07
CA LYS A 27 12.63 -6.73 11.78
C LYS A 27 11.84 -7.39 12.92
N VAL A 28 10.53 -7.40 12.83
CA VAL A 28 9.63 -8.00 13.81
C VAL A 28 8.43 -8.62 13.08
N VAL A 29 7.95 -9.76 13.57
CA VAL A 29 6.73 -10.38 13.05
C VAL A 29 5.54 -9.78 13.79
N ASP A 30 4.97 -8.73 13.20
CA ASP A 30 3.82 -7.99 13.73
C ASP A 30 2.94 -7.53 12.57
N ARG A 31 1.81 -8.15 12.40
CA ARG A 31 0.87 -7.87 11.30
C ARG A 31 0.39 -6.41 11.28
N GLU A 32 0.32 -5.75 12.43
CA GLU A 32 -0.06 -4.34 12.51
C GLU A 32 1.00 -3.40 11.90
N LYS A 33 2.25 -3.84 11.82
CA LYS A 33 3.34 -3.11 11.19
C LYS A 33 3.52 -3.43 9.71
N ALA A 34 2.76 -4.35 9.15
CA ALA A 34 2.86 -4.68 7.73
C ALA A 34 2.44 -3.51 6.83
N ARG A 35 3.11 -3.38 5.70
CA ARG A 35 2.79 -2.37 4.68
C ARG A 35 1.66 -2.80 3.74
N ILE A 36 1.30 -4.06 3.76
CA ILE A 36 0.11 -4.64 3.15
C ILE A 36 -0.86 -5.01 4.27
N GLN A 37 -2.13 -4.98 4.01
CA GLN A 37 -3.16 -5.37 4.97
C GLN A 37 -4.15 -6.33 4.30
N ILE A 38 -4.40 -7.46 4.94
CA ILE A 38 -5.46 -8.39 4.55
C ILE A 38 -6.69 -8.09 5.41
N LEU A 39 -7.78 -7.74 4.77
CA LEU A 39 -9.04 -7.44 5.45
C LEU A 39 -9.73 -8.72 5.90
N GLU A 40 -10.64 -8.59 6.88
CA GLU A 40 -11.53 -9.67 7.24
C GLU A 40 -12.33 -10.13 6.02
N PRO A 41 -12.63 -11.45 5.91
CA PRO A 41 -13.35 -11.96 4.75
C PRO A 41 -14.76 -11.38 4.67
N ASP A 42 -15.23 -11.20 3.43
CA ASP A 42 -16.61 -10.79 3.18
C ASP A 42 -17.59 -11.96 3.41
N GLU A 43 -18.88 -11.74 3.14
CA GLU A 43 -19.94 -12.77 3.31
C GLU A 43 -19.69 -14.02 2.47
N ALA A 44 -19.01 -13.87 1.33
CA ALA A 44 -18.64 -14.99 0.44
C ALA A 44 -17.35 -15.71 0.91
N GLY A 45 -16.71 -15.24 1.98
CA GLY A 45 -15.44 -15.76 2.46
C GLY A 45 -14.23 -15.30 1.67
N THR A 46 -14.36 -14.24 0.87
CA THR A 46 -13.28 -13.69 0.04
C THR A 46 -12.45 -12.69 0.82
N TYR A 47 -11.14 -12.92 0.88
CA TYR A 47 -10.18 -12.01 1.47
C TYR A 47 -9.74 -10.96 0.46
N ARG A 48 -9.63 -9.71 0.90
CA ARG A 48 -9.16 -8.60 0.09
C ARG A 48 -7.91 -8.00 0.70
N ALA A 49 -6.98 -7.58 -0.14
CA ALA A 49 -5.76 -6.90 0.30
C ALA A 49 -5.86 -5.40 0.04
N ILE A 50 -5.31 -4.62 0.96
CA ILE A 50 -5.02 -3.22 0.72
C ILE A 50 -3.50 -3.08 0.58
N ALA A 51 -3.06 -2.66 -0.59
CA ALA A 51 -1.67 -2.33 -0.89
C ALA A 51 -1.62 -1.06 -1.74
N CYS A 52 -0.57 -0.28 -1.59
CA CYS A 52 -0.44 0.99 -2.30
C CYS A 52 -0.38 0.77 -3.83
N THR A 53 -1.22 1.49 -4.56
CA THR A 53 -1.25 1.50 -6.03
C THR A 53 -0.23 2.45 -6.63
N GLN A 54 0.56 3.12 -5.82
CA GLN A 54 1.56 4.12 -6.22
C GLN A 54 0.95 5.35 -6.95
N CYS A 55 -0.29 5.71 -6.68
CA CYS A 55 -0.98 6.81 -7.35
C CYS A 55 -0.30 8.18 -7.17
N GLY A 56 0.33 8.42 -6.02
CA GLY A 56 1.10 9.64 -5.75
C GLY A 56 0.31 10.79 -5.11
N GLU A 57 -0.96 10.64 -4.77
CA GLU A 57 -1.72 11.71 -4.11
C GLU A 57 -1.11 12.16 -2.78
N CYS A 58 -0.45 11.25 -2.09
CA CYS A 58 0.28 11.58 -0.87
C CYS A 58 1.48 12.52 -1.10
N ILE A 59 2.04 12.56 -2.31
CA ILE A 59 3.10 13.51 -2.69
C ILE A 59 2.54 14.93 -2.70
N ASP A 60 1.38 15.10 -3.32
CA ASP A 60 0.75 16.41 -3.54
C ASP A 60 0.33 17.07 -2.22
N VAL A 61 -0.05 16.28 -1.22
CA VAL A 61 -0.53 16.79 0.07
C VAL A 61 0.56 16.91 1.13
N CYS A 62 1.78 16.43 0.86
CA CYS A 62 2.86 16.46 1.85
C CYS A 62 3.45 17.87 1.98
N PRO A 63 3.29 18.55 3.14
CA PRO A 63 3.73 19.94 3.32
C PRO A 63 5.25 20.10 3.34
N THR A 64 5.97 19.03 3.67
CA THR A 64 7.45 19.05 3.75
C THR A 64 8.12 18.36 2.55
N GLN A 65 7.32 17.91 1.57
CA GLN A 65 7.82 17.18 0.41
C GLN A 65 8.68 15.95 0.80
N ALA A 66 8.27 15.27 1.88
CA ALA A 66 8.93 14.05 2.33
C ALA A 66 8.65 12.85 1.42
N LEU A 67 7.53 12.88 0.70
CA LEU A 67 7.14 11.81 -0.23
C LEU A 67 7.57 12.18 -1.65
N TYR A 68 8.15 11.22 -2.34
CA TYR A 68 8.68 11.43 -3.69
C TYR A 68 8.55 10.16 -4.53
N ARG A 69 8.57 10.31 -5.85
CA ARG A 69 8.49 9.20 -6.81
C ARG A 69 9.89 8.84 -7.28
N THR A 70 10.23 7.56 -7.23
CA THR A 70 11.48 7.01 -7.75
C THR A 70 11.41 6.79 -9.27
N GLN A 71 12.55 6.48 -9.90
CA GLN A 71 12.62 6.24 -11.34
C GLN A 71 11.74 5.07 -11.81
N ASN A 72 11.55 4.04 -10.98
CA ASN A 72 10.66 2.92 -11.28
C ASN A 72 9.19 3.17 -10.92
N GLY A 73 8.85 4.42 -10.57
CA GLY A 73 7.49 4.85 -10.28
C GLY A 73 7.00 4.59 -8.86
N VAL A 74 7.80 3.95 -8.02
CA VAL A 74 7.42 3.69 -6.62
C VAL A 74 7.51 4.98 -5.82
N VAL A 75 6.47 5.27 -5.05
CA VAL A 75 6.47 6.40 -4.11
C VAL A 75 7.14 5.97 -2.80
N ARG A 76 8.13 6.72 -2.39
CA ARG A 76 8.89 6.48 -1.15
C ARG A 76 8.85 7.71 -0.24
N MET A 77 9.27 7.53 1.00
CA MET A 77 9.33 8.59 1.99
C MET A 77 10.77 8.81 2.47
N ASP A 78 11.15 10.08 2.53
CA ASP A 78 12.35 10.52 3.25
C ASP A 78 11.95 10.84 4.70
N ALA A 79 12.30 9.94 5.61
CA ALA A 79 11.97 10.07 7.02
C ALA A 79 12.53 11.33 7.66
N LYS A 80 13.64 11.86 7.15
CA LYS A 80 14.27 13.09 7.67
C LYS A 80 13.43 14.34 7.40
N ARG A 81 12.61 14.31 6.37
CA ARG A 81 11.71 15.41 6.00
C ARG A 81 10.32 15.26 6.62
N CYS A 82 9.95 14.06 7.05
CA CYS A 82 8.63 13.81 7.63
C CYS A 82 8.50 14.44 9.02
N VAL A 83 7.44 15.22 9.20
CA VAL A 83 7.13 15.87 10.50
C VAL A 83 5.99 15.18 11.25
N GLY A 84 5.48 14.04 10.74
CA GLY A 84 4.43 13.26 11.39
C GLY A 84 3.05 13.93 11.38
N CYS A 85 2.77 14.81 10.42
CA CYS A 85 1.49 15.53 10.36
C CYS A 85 0.30 14.66 9.92
N LEU A 86 0.55 13.47 9.36
CA LEU A 86 -0.44 12.48 8.93
C LEU A 86 -1.39 12.93 7.81
N ALA A 87 -1.10 14.03 7.11
CA ALA A 87 -1.90 14.47 5.97
C ALA A 87 -2.01 13.38 4.89
N CYS A 88 -0.91 12.69 4.59
CA CYS A 88 -0.88 11.59 3.63
C CYS A 88 -1.77 10.40 4.04
N VAL A 89 -1.99 10.19 5.32
CA VAL A 89 -2.92 9.16 5.83
C VAL A 89 -4.36 9.56 5.54
N GLY A 90 -4.71 10.81 5.86
CA GLY A 90 -6.07 11.32 5.67
C GLY A 90 -6.49 11.44 4.21
N PHE A 91 -5.55 11.73 3.32
CA PHE A 91 -5.82 11.90 1.88
C PHE A 91 -5.59 10.64 1.04
N CYS A 92 -5.16 9.53 1.64
CA CYS A 92 -4.98 8.29 0.88
C CYS A 92 -6.34 7.72 0.43
N PRO A 93 -6.63 7.66 -0.89
CA PRO A 93 -7.97 7.30 -1.38
C PRO A 93 -8.37 5.84 -1.10
N ILE A 94 -7.39 4.98 -0.83
CA ILE A 94 -7.62 3.55 -0.57
C ILE A 94 -7.14 3.13 0.82
N SER A 95 -6.83 4.09 1.70
CA SER A 95 -6.33 3.83 3.06
C SER A 95 -5.09 2.91 3.12
N ALA A 96 -4.23 3.01 2.10
CA ALA A 96 -3.01 2.21 2.02
C ALA A 96 -1.84 2.81 2.82
N MET A 97 -1.93 4.07 3.22
CA MET A 97 -0.96 4.72 4.09
C MET A 97 -1.27 4.34 5.54
N ARG A 98 -0.33 3.68 6.20
CA ARG A 98 -0.54 3.10 7.52
C ARG A 98 0.26 3.84 8.59
N THR A 99 -0.17 3.68 9.82
CA THR A 99 0.49 4.23 11.02
C THR A 99 0.59 3.15 12.09
N HIS A 100 1.54 3.32 13.00
CA HIS A 100 1.67 2.48 14.19
C HIS A 100 2.20 3.33 15.34
N ALA A 101 1.79 3.02 16.57
CA ALA A 101 2.17 3.79 17.77
C ALA A 101 3.70 3.85 17.98
N ASP A 102 4.43 2.82 17.57
CA ASP A 102 5.88 2.72 17.72
C ASP A 102 6.66 3.41 16.59
N ILE A 103 5.99 3.93 15.55
CA ILE A 103 6.61 4.47 14.35
C ILE A 103 6.06 5.85 14.07
N VAL A 104 6.91 6.86 14.05
CA VAL A 104 6.51 8.26 13.86
C VAL A 104 6.02 8.51 12.44
N GLU A 105 6.79 8.03 11.46
CA GLU A 105 6.49 8.25 10.05
C GLU A 105 5.43 7.26 9.56
N PRO A 106 4.41 7.71 8.83
CA PRO A 106 3.50 6.81 8.14
C PRO A 106 4.25 5.95 7.10
N TYR A 107 3.73 4.80 6.82
CA TYR A 107 4.37 3.86 5.89
C TYR A 107 3.34 3.18 4.99
N LYS A 108 3.79 2.71 3.84
CA LYS A 108 2.96 2.07 2.83
C LYS A 108 3.77 1.05 2.03
N CYS A 109 3.09 0.24 1.23
CA CYS A 109 3.74 -0.70 0.32
C CYS A 109 4.65 0.03 -0.69
N VAL A 110 5.86 -0.48 -0.86
CA VAL A 110 6.85 0.02 -1.83
C VAL A 110 7.15 -1.01 -2.92
N ALA A 111 6.27 -1.95 -3.12
CA ALA A 111 6.36 -2.97 -4.18
C ALA A 111 7.70 -3.72 -4.18
N CYS A 112 8.22 -4.07 -3.00
CA CYS A 112 9.50 -4.80 -2.89
C CYS A 112 9.41 -6.28 -3.31
N GLY A 113 8.20 -6.87 -3.26
CA GLY A 113 7.94 -8.23 -3.70
C GLY A 113 8.20 -9.33 -2.67
N SER A 114 8.62 -9.00 -1.45
CA SER A 114 8.89 -10.03 -0.42
C SER A 114 7.65 -10.87 -0.10
N CYS A 115 6.49 -10.22 0.09
CA CYS A 115 5.22 -10.89 0.32
C CYS A 115 4.77 -11.76 -0.87
N ALA A 116 5.02 -11.28 -2.09
CA ALA A 116 4.70 -12.04 -3.30
C ALA A 116 5.50 -13.35 -3.39
N ARG A 117 6.79 -13.30 -3.05
CA ARG A 117 7.63 -14.51 -3.01
C ARG A 117 7.26 -15.48 -1.89
N ALA A 118 6.71 -14.96 -0.79
CA ALA A 118 6.33 -15.76 0.38
C ALA A 118 4.90 -16.33 0.31
N CYS A 119 4.05 -15.80 -0.58
CA CYS A 119 2.66 -16.26 -0.68
C CYS A 119 2.58 -17.71 -1.18
N PRO A 120 2.04 -18.65 -0.37
CA PRO A 120 1.97 -20.05 -0.77
C PRO A 120 0.95 -20.33 -1.89
N GLU A 121 0.01 -19.41 -2.09
CA GLU A 121 -1.09 -19.54 -3.06
C GLU A 121 -0.86 -18.71 -4.34
N ASP A 122 0.32 -18.10 -4.49
CA ASP A 122 0.62 -17.20 -5.62
C ASP A 122 -0.48 -16.13 -5.85
N ALA A 123 -1.06 -15.65 -4.76
CA ALA A 123 -2.12 -14.64 -4.81
C ALA A 123 -1.59 -13.22 -5.01
N LEU A 124 -0.29 -13.02 -4.89
CA LEU A 124 0.39 -11.72 -4.99
C LEU A 124 1.52 -11.79 -6.01
N TRP A 125 1.68 -10.74 -6.79
CA TRP A 125 2.82 -10.59 -7.71
C TRP A 125 3.18 -9.13 -7.92
N ILE A 126 4.38 -8.90 -8.43
CA ILE A 126 4.82 -7.56 -8.85
C ILE A 126 4.54 -7.40 -10.34
N GLU A 127 3.92 -6.31 -10.70
CA GLU A 127 3.57 -5.96 -12.07
C GLU A 127 4.21 -4.62 -12.45
N GLU A 128 4.67 -4.53 -13.70
CA GLU A 128 5.08 -3.27 -14.31
C GLU A 128 3.90 -2.72 -15.11
N VAL A 129 3.45 -1.52 -14.75
CA VAL A 129 2.35 -0.83 -15.45
C VAL A 129 2.85 0.48 -16.05
N ALA A 130 2.26 0.92 -17.18
CA ALA A 130 2.70 2.12 -17.88
C ALA A 130 2.48 3.40 -17.05
N ASP A 131 1.35 3.47 -16.36
CA ASP A 131 0.96 4.62 -15.52
C ASP A 131 0.48 4.16 -14.15
N ALA A 132 0.48 5.08 -13.17
CA ALA A 132 -0.18 4.84 -11.92
C ALA A 132 -1.65 4.48 -12.18
N ALA A 133 -2.11 3.40 -11.58
CA ALA A 133 -3.56 3.14 -11.58
C ALA A 133 -4.26 4.38 -11.01
N PRO A 134 -5.35 4.85 -11.64
CA PRO A 134 -6.10 5.99 -11.12
C PRO A 134 -6.47 5.75 -9.66
N SER A 135 -6.28 6.75 -8.82
CA SER A 135 -6.70 6.66 -7.43
C SER A 135 -8.21 6.43 -7.35
N GLU A 136 -8.68 5.89 -6.25
CA GLU A 136 -10.13 5.78 -6.01
C GLU A 136 -10.81 7.15 -6.09
N THR A 137 -10.12 8.20 -5.63
CA THR A 137 -10.60 9.58 -5.73
C THR A 137 -10.73 10.02 -7.19
N ALA A 138 -9.74 9.72 -8.03
CA ALA A 138 -9.80 10.04 -9.46
C ALA A 138 -10.94 9.27 -10.15
N ARG A 139 -11.08 7.99 -9.87
CA ARG A 139 -12.19 7.16 -10.39
C ARG A 139 -13.56 7.67 -9.94
N TRP A 140 -13.64 8.14 -8.71
CA TRP A 140 -14.86 8.74 -8.18
C TRP A 140 -15.18 10.06 -8.89
N ALA A 141 -14.19 10.93 -9.06
CA ALA A 141 -14.32 12.20 -9.77
C ALA A 141 -14.80 12.01 -11.20
N GLU A 142 -14.25 11.03 -11.92
CA GLU A 142 -14.70 10.66 -13.28
C GLU A 142 -16.17 10.21 -13.29
N ARG A 143 -16.56 9.38 -12.33
CA ARG A 143 -17.96 8.92 -12.20
C ARG A 143 -18.93 10.06 -11.91
N VAL A 144 -18.51 11.04 -11.10
CA VAL A 144 -19.34 12.20 -10.77
C VAL A 144 -19.40 13.21 -11.93
N ALA A 145 -18.28 13.44 -12.61
CA ALA A 145 -18.22 14.33 -13.78
C ALA A 145 -19.01 13.81 -14.98
N GLY A 146 -19.17 12.49 -15.10
CA GLY A 146 -19.95 11.84 -16.16
C GLY A 146 -21.46 11.84 -15.91
N ARG A 147 -21.93 12.43 -14.84
CA ARG A 147 -23.36 12.57 -14.51
C ARG A 147 -23.85 13.96 -14.90
#